data_2fffa82477b5106cb72a7bce4bcb1934
#
_entry.id   2fffa82477b5106cb72a7bce4bcb1934
#
_cell.length_a   1.000
_cell.length_b   1.000
_cell.length_c   1.000
_cell.angle_alpha   90.00
_cell.angle_beta   90.00
_cell.angle_gamma   90.00
#
_symmetry.space_group_name_H-M   'P 1'
#
loop_
_entity.id
_entity.type
_entity.pdbx_description
1 polymer ?
#
loop_
_entity_poly.entity_id
_entity_poly.type
_entity_poly.pdbx_seq_one_letter_code
_entity_poly.pdbx_strand_id
1 'polypeptide(L)'
;MSQGKILIIENLDEDIEPVLDPLLGRLLIKKGKAIKLGDKEVEYHPEFQLYLHTKLANPHYKPELQAQTTLINFTVTRQGLEDQLLAEVVKADRPDLEEQKAELTRQQNEYKILLKTLEDDLLMRLSSAGDNILSDSALVENLEHTKQTAADIEIKVTEAKKTSFEIDKAREFYRPTAARASVLYFILNDLYKINPIYQFSLKAFSVVFHVAIERAEQAEEVKERVNNLTDCITYCVFQYTTRGLFECDKLIFTAQMAFQVPCWL
;
A
#
# COMPACT_ATOMS: atom_id res chain seq x y z
N MET A 1 -19.66 -11.94 16.27
CA MET A 1 -18.63 -12.66 17.03
C MET A 1 -18.82 -14.16 16.95
N SER A 2 -19.94 -14.70 17.37
CA SER A 2 -20.21 -16.15 17.37
C SER A 2 -20.20 -16.83 16.00
N GLN A 3 -20.37 -16.08 14.91
CA GLN A 3 -20.40 -16.59 13.53
C GLN A 3 -19.06 -16.42 12.79
N GLY A 4 -17.98 -15.97 13.44
CA GLY A 4 -16.71 -15.74 12.79
C GLY A 4 -16.68 -14.61 11.74
N LYS A 5 -17.70 -13.74 11.70
CA LYS A 5 -17.78 -12.64 10.75
C LYS A 5 -16.91 -11.47 11.17
N ILE A 6 -16.49 -10.67 10.17
CA ILE A 6 -15.76 -9.42 10.37
C ILE A 6 -16.70 -8.36 10.94
N LEU A 7 -16.25 -7.65 11.97
CA LEU A 7 -16.91 -6.49 12.55
C LEU A 7 -16.04 -5.25 12.31
N ILE A 8 -16.64 -4.20 11.73
CA ILE A 8 -15.99 -2.91 11.55
C ILE A 8 -16.75 -1.90 12.40
N ILE A 9 -16.02 -1.18 13.28
CA ILE A 9 -16.57 -0.07 14.07
C ILE A 9 -15.97 1.21 13.50
N GLU A 10 -16.83 2.08 12.97
CA GLU A 10 -16.42 3.29 12.27
C GLU A 10 -16.49 4.54 13.15
N ASN A 11 -15.67 5.54 12.79
CA ASN A 11 -15.65 6.88 13.39
C ASN A 11 -15.40 6.86 14.91
N LEU A 12 -14.42 6.08 15.34
CA LEU A 12 -13.98 6.09 16.74
C LEU A 12 -13.24 7.39 17.07
N ASP A 13 -13.56 7.92 18.22
CA ASP A 13 -12.82 8.98 18.88
C ASP A 13 -11.58 8.45 19.60
N GLU A 14 -10.81 9.32 20.27
CA GLU A 14 -9.64 8.91 21.06
C GLU A 14 -10.02 8.08 22.30
N ASP A 15 -11.16 8.37 22.90
CA ASP A 15 -11.69 7.62 24.02
C ASP A 15 -12.58 6.48 23.53
N ILE A 16 -12.09 5.26 23.74
CA ILE A 16 -12.85 4.03 23.43
C ILE A 16 -13.62 3.61 24.67
N GLU A 17 -14.87 3.20 24.47
CA GLU A 17 -15.71 2.74 25.58
C GLU A 17 -15.10 1.50 26.26
N PRO A 18 -15.01 1.49 27.63
CA PRO A 18 -14.42 0.37 28.38
C PRO A 18 -15.13 -0.97 28.17
N VAL A 19 -16.34 -0.96 27.64
CA VAL A 19 -17.09 -2.19 27.28
C VAL A 19 -16.34 -3.01 26.22
N LEU A 20 -15.51 -2.37 25.39
CA LEU A 20 -14.72 -3.04 24.35
C LEU A 20 -13.38 -3.59 24.87
N ASP A 21 -12.90 -3.19 26.04
CA ASP A 21 -11.61 -3.63 26.60
C ASP A 21 -11.45 -5.16 26.67
N PRO A 22 -12.46 -5.94 27.12
CA PRO A 22 -12.35 -7.39 27.12
C PRO A 22 -12.22 -8.01 25.72
N LEU A 23 -12.79 -7.34 24.71
CA LEU A 23 -12.71 -7.76 23.32
C LEU A 23 -11.34 -7.45 22.72
N LEU A 24 -10.83 -6.25 22.98
CA LEU A 24 -9.51 -5.79 22.52
C LEU A 24 -8.39 -6.59 23.18
N GLY A 25 -8.47 -6.82 24.48
CA GLY A 25 -7.54 -7.65 25.24
C GLY A 25 -7.69 -9.15 25.03
N ARG A 26 -8.68 -9.59 24.24
CA ARG A 26 -9.03 -11.01 24.03
C ARG A 26 -9.16 -11.78 25.34
N LEU A 27 -9.84 -11.17 26.32
CA LEU A 27 -10.04 -11.76 27.64
C LEU A 27 -11.12 -12.85 27.58
N LEU A 28 -10.69 -14.06 27.20
CA LEU A 28 -11.56 -15.21 27.01
C LEU A 28 -11.94 -15.84 28.36
N ILE A 29 -13.23 -16.08 28.56
CA ILE A 29 -13.80 -16.79 29.68
C ILE A 29 -14.32 -18.16 29.22
N LYS A 30 -14.76 -19.02 30.19
CA LYS A 30 -15.34 -20.35 29.91
C LYS A 30 -14.45 -21.22 29.01
N LYS A 31 -13.22 -21.44 29.43
CA LYS A 31 -12.23 -22.25 28.71
C LYS A 31 -11.91 -21.70 27.27
N GLY A 32 -11.93 -20.39 27.10
CA GLY A 32 -11.56 -19.76 25.84
C GLY A 32 -12.66 -19.67 24.79
N LYS A 33 -13.93 -19.88 25.15
CA LYS A 33 -15.05 -19.91 24.20
C LYS A 33 -15.96 -18.69 24.22
N ALA A 34 -15.85 -17.82 25.22
CA ALA A 34 -16.69 -16.64 25.31
C ALA A 34 -15.95 -15.42 25.82
N ILE A 35 -16.46 -14.23 25.49
CA ILE A 35 -15.99 -12.93 25.97
C ILE A 35 -17.17 -12.26 26.67
N LYS A 36 -16.90 -11.58 27.80
CA LYS A 36 -17.88 -10.77 28.48
C LYS A 36 -17.87 -9.36 27.92
N LEU A 37 -18.99 -8.94 27.33
CA LEU A 37 -19.20 -7.58 26.83
C LEU A 37 -20.30 -6.92 27.70
N GLY A 38 -19.90 -6.02 28.61
CA GLY A 38 -20.80 -5.46 29.59
C GLY A 38 -21.45 -6.58 30.46
N ASP A 39 -22.76 -6.69 30.40
CA ASP A 39 -23.52 -7.71 31.16
C ASP A 39 -23.76 -9.00 30.36
N LYS A 40 -23.35 -9.06 29.08
CA LYS A 40 -23.63 -10.22 28.23
C LYS A 40 -22.35 -11.02 27.96
N GLU A 41 -22.51 -12.34 28.00
CA GLU A 41 -21.50 -13.27 27.54
C GLU A 41 -21.76 -13.63 26.07
N VAL A 42 -20.78 -13.44 25.21
CA VAL A 42 -20.89 -13.73 23.78
C VAL A 42 -19.85 -14.76 23.39
N GLU A 43 -20.26 -15.77 22.65
CA GLU A 43 -19.34 -16.77 22.11
C GLU A 43 -18.33 -16.12 21.14
N TYR A 44 -17.07 -16.51 21.28
CA TYR A 44 -15.98 -16.04 20.46
C TYR A 44 -15.55 -17.10 19.44
N HIS A 45 -15.70 -16.79 18.17
CA HIS A 45 -15.22 -17.66 17.08
C HIS A 45 -13.76 -17.33 16.74
N PRO A 46 -12.88 -18.33 16.50
CA PRO A 46 -11.47 -18.08 16.20
C PRO A 46 -11.25 -17.22 14.94
N GLU A 47 -12.14 -17.33 13.95
CA GLU A 47 -12.05 -16.54 12.69
C GLU A 47 -12.65 -15.13 12.81
N PHE A 48 -13.15 -14.73 14.00
CA PHE A 48 -13.66 -13.39 14.19
C PHE A 48 -12.56 -12.34 14.08
N GLN A 49 -12.79 -11.32 13.26
CA GLN A 49 -11.89 -10.20 13.08
C GLN A 49 -12.58 -8.89 13.43
N LEU A 50 -11.89 -8.04 14.18
CA LEU A 50 -12.33 -6.71 14.56
C LEU A 50 -11.45 -5.67 13.90
N TYR A 51 -12.08 -4.72 13.21
CA TYR A 51 -11.44 -3.54 12.67
C TYR A 51 -12.04 -2.29 13.29
N LEU A 52 -11.18 -1.44 13.82
CA LEU A 52 -11.54 -0.15 14.38
C LEU A 52 -11.09 0.93 13.37
N HIS A 53 -12.01 1.82 13.01
CA HIS A 53 -11.73 2.88 12.05
C HIS A 53 -11.90 4.25 12.69
N THR A 54 -10.94 5.13 12.49
CA THR A 54 -10.99 6.53 12.90
C THR A 54 -10.69 7.47 11.72
N LYS A 55 -11.27 8.67 11.75
CA LYS A 55 -10.96 9.78 10.83
C LYS A 55 -9.98 10.77 11.42
N LEU A 56 -9.55 10.59 12.67
CA LEU A 56 -8.61 11.48 13.33
C LEU A 56 -7.25 11.42 12.60
N ALA A 57 -6.68 12.58 12.30
CA ALA A 57 -5.42 12.66 11.56
C ALA A 57 -4.22 12.17 12.38
N ASN A 58 -4.22 12.40 13.69
CA ASN A 58 -3.16 11.99 14.61
C ASN A 58 -3.76 11.63 15.97
N PRO A 59 -4.44 10.48 16.11
CA PRO A 59 -5.08 10.09 17.35
C PRO A 59 -4.05 9.67 18.40
N HIS A 60 -4.25 10.11 19.64
CA HIS A 60 -3.43 9.77 20.80
C HIS A 60 -4.12 8.67 21.64
N TYR A 61 -4.06 7.44 21.16
CA TYR A 61 -4.60 6.30 21.90
C TYR A 61 -3.71 5.91 23.07
N LYS A 62 -4.36 5.39 24.14
CA LYS A 62 -3.68 4.89 25.32
C LYS A 62 -2.68 3.79 24.97
N PRO A 63 -1.51 3.72 25.63
CA PRO A 63 -0.49 2.69 25.35
C PRO A 63 -1.01 1.25 25.45
N GLU A 64 -1.97 1.01 26.37
CA GLU A 64 -2.59 -0.31 26.56
C GLU A 64 -3.35 -0.75 25.31
N LEU A 65 -4.05 0.17 24.65
CA LEU A 65 -4.77 -0.09 23.40
C LEU A 65 -3.80 -0.37 22.25
N GLN A 66 -2.74 0.43 22.15
CA GLN A 66 -1.71 0.26 21.12
C GLN A 66 -0.97 -1.08 21.26
N ALA A 67 -0.82 -1.59 22.48
CA ALA A 67 -0.23 -2.90 22.73
C ALA A 67 -1.14 -4.07 22.31
N GLN A 68 -2.46 -3.87 22.34
CA GLN A 68 -3.46 -4.89 22.02
C GLN A 68 -3.90 -4.89 20.55
N THR A 69 -3.63 -3.81 19.83
CA THR A 69 -4.05 -3.60 18.43
C THR A 69 -2.88 -3.22 17.54
N THR A 70 -3.01 -3.45 16.24
CA THR A 70 -2.07 -2.94 15.25
C THR A 70 -2.61 -1.64 14.69
N LEU A 71 -1.96 -0.52 15.01
CA LEU A 71 -2.31 0.78 14.44
C LEU A 71 -1.76 0.90 13.04
N ILE A 72 -2.65 1.12 12.06
CA ILE A 72 -2.27 1.30 10.65
C ILE A 72 -2.68 2.71 10.23
N ASN A 73 -1.72 3.50 9.78
CA ASN A 73 -1.97 4.82 9.24
C ASN A 73 -2.25 4.73 7.74
N PHE A 74 -3.49 5.03 7.33
CA PHE A 74 -3.93 5.09 5.93
C PHE A 74 -3.91 6.50 5.34
N THR A 75 -3.38 7.50 6.05
CA THR A 75 -3.26 8.84 5.47
C THR A 75 -2.31 8.80 4.28
N VAL A 76 -2.71 9.50 3.21
CA VAL A 76 -1.89 9.61 2.00
C VAL A 76 -0.64 10.42 2.33
N THR A 77 0.53 9.81 2.21
CA THR A 77 1.81 10.49 2.29
C THR A 77 2.26 10.97 0.91
N ARG A 78 3.06 12.04 0.86
CA ARG A 78 3.57 12.57 -0.41
C ARG A 78 4.33 11.52 -1.21
N GLN A 79 5.20 10.79 -0.55
CA GLN A 79 6.00 9.74 -1.18
C GLN A 79 5.14 8.54 -1.62
N GLY A 80 4.18 8.11 -0.79
CA GLY A 80 3.27 7.02 -1.16
C GLY A 80 2.38 7.37 -2.35
N LEU A 81 1.90 8.62 -2.43
CA LEU A 81 1.15 9.09 -3.60
C LEU A 81 2.03 9.19 -4.85
N GLU A 82 3.26 9.67 -4.70
CA GLU A 82 4.22 9.73 -5.80
C GLU A 82 4.46 8.34 -6.43
N ASP A 83 4.65 7.31 -5.58
CA ASP A 83 4.86 5.95 -6.06
C ASP A 83 3.60 5.36 -6.74
N GLN A 84 2.40 5.69 -6.24
CA GLN A 84 1.15 5.30 -6.89
C GLN A 84 0.96 5.98 -8.25
N LEU A 85 1.18 7.29 -8.32
CA LEU A 85 1.06 8.05 -9.57
C LEU A 85 2.14 7.65 -10.58
N LEU A 86 3.33 7.27 -10.11
CA LEU A 86 4.38 6.71 -10.97
C LEU A 86 3.90 5.43 -11.64
N ALA A 87 3.28 4.52 -10.90
CA ALA A 87 2.74 3.29 -11.46
C ALA A 87 1.63 3.57 -12.50
N GLU A 88 0.76 4.57 -12.24
CA GLU A 88 -0.30 4.96 -13.16
C GLU A 88 0.25 5.56 -14.47
N VAL A 89 1.26 6.44 -14.40
CA VAL A 89 1.92 7.02 -15.59
C VAL A 89 2.60 5.93 -16.40
N VAL A 90 3.40 5.08 -15.75
CA VAL A 90 4.12 3.99 -16.46
C VAL A 90 3.12 3.00 -17.07
N LYS A 91 2.03 2.67 -16.38
CA LYS A 91 0.98 1.80 -16.93
C LYS A 91 0.31 2.39 -18.17
N ALA A 92 0.13 3.71 -18.22
CA ALA A 92 -0.48 4.38 -19.36
C ALA A 92 0.48 4.51 -20.56
N ASP A 93 1.75 4.80 -20.30
CA ASP A 93 2.75 5.09 -21.32
C ASP A 93 3.53 3.83 -21.77
N ARG A 94 3.86 2.95 -20.83
CA ARG A 94 4.63 1.71 -21.03
C ARG A 94 3.99 0.54 -20.26
N PRO A 95 2.82 0.05 -20.71
CA PRO A 95 2.13 -1.06 -20.05
C PRO A 95 2.97 -2.34 -20.00
N ASP A 96 3.83 -2.56 -20.98
CA ASP A 96 4.79 -3.67 -21.06
C ASP A 96 5.68 -3.77 -19.81
N LEU A 97 6.20 -2.65 -19.32
CA LEU A 97 7.06 -2.64 -18.12
C LEU A 97 6.27 -2.96 -16.84
N GLU A 98 5.06 -2.46 -16.75
CA GLU A 98 4.22 -2.69 -15.55
C GLU A 98 3.71 -4.14 -15.48
N GLU A 99 3.34 -4.73 -16.63
CA GLU A 99 2.98 -6.14 -16.70
C GLU A 99 4.15 -7.05 -16.34
N GLN A 100 5.35 -6.77 -16.87
CA GLN A 100 6.56 -7.52 -16.52
C GLN A 100 6.88 -7.41 -15.04
N LYS A 101 6.76 -6.23 -14.43
CA LYS A 101 6.98 -6.04 -13.00
C LYS A 101 5.97 -6.80 -12.15
N ALA A 102 4.70 -6.75 -12.51
CA ALA A 102 3.64 -7.47 -11.82
C ALA A 102 3.89 -8.99 -11.86
N GLU A 103 4.27 -9.52 -13.02
CA GLU A 103 4.58 -10.94 -13.19
C GLU A 103 5.82 -11.36 -12.40
N LEU A 104 6.90 -10.56 -12.44
CA LEU A 104 8.10 -10.83 -11.64
C LEU A 104 7.81 -10.79 -10.13
N THR A 105 6.98 -9.85 -9.69
CA THR A 105 6.58 -9.75 -8.28
C THR A 105 5.77 -10.98 -7.86
N ARG A 106 4.86 -11.45 -8.72
CA ARG A 106 4.09 -12.68 -8.49
C ARG A 106 5.02 -13.89 -8.35
N GLN A 107 5.94 -14.07 -9.30
CA GLN A 107 6.91 -15.17 -9.29
C GLN A 107 7.81 -15.12 -8.05
N GLN A 108 8.31 -13.95 -7.66
CA GLN A 108 9.11 -13.80 -6.43
C GLN A 108 8.32 -14.21 -5.18
N ASN A 109 7.03 -13.87 -5.10
CA ASN A 109 6.19 -14.26 -3.97
C ASN A 109 5.91 -15.79 -3.98
N GLU A 110 5.66 -16.38 -5.15
CA GLU A 110 5.49 -17.82 -5.30
C GLU A 110 6.76 -18.57 -4.86
N TYR A 111 7.94 -18.09 -5.27
CA TYR A 111 9.21 -18.68 -4.85
C TYR A 111 9.46 -18.56 -3.33
N LYS A 112 9.10 -17.42 -2.72
CA LYS A 112 9.19 -17.27 -1.25
C LYS A 112 8.27 -18.24 -0.51
N ILE A 113 7.04 -18.42 -0.99
CA ILE A 113 6.09 -19.37 -0.41
C ILE A 113 6.62 -20.78 -0.56
N LEU A 114 7.13 -21.14 -1.75
CA LEU A 114 7.67 -22.45 -2.03
C LEU A 114 8.89 -22.76 -1.16
N LEU A 115 9.83 -21.82 -1.01
CA LEU A 115 10.96 -21.97 -0.09
C LEU A 115 10.50 -22.23 1.34
N LYS A 116 9.53 -21.45 1.82
CA LYS A 116 9.00 -21.64 3.17
C LYS A 116 8.34 -23.00 3.35
N THR A 117 7.56 -23.46 2.38
CA THR A 117 6.93 -24.79 2.44
C THR A 117 7.98 -25.90 2.42
N LEU A 118 9.06 -25.76 1.62
CA LEU A 118 10.17 -26.71 1.61
C LEU A 118 10.93 -26.74 2.95
N GLU A 119 11.14 -25.58 3.59
CA GLU A 119 11.73 -25.48 4.92
C GLU A 119 10.85 -26.14 5.99
N ASP A 120 9.56 -25.88 5.98
CA ASP A 120 8.59 -26.45 6.92
C ASP A 120 8.48 -28.00 6.74
N ASP A 121 8.44 -28.50 5.51
CA ASP A 121 8.45 -29.93 5.20
C ASP A 121 9.74 -30.60 5.66
N LEU A 122 10.87 -29.94 5.47
CA LEU A 122 12.17 -30.43 5.90
C LEU A 122 12.24 -30.54 7.43
N LEU A 123 11.79 -29.50 8.15
CA LEU A 123 11.71 -29.48 9.61
C LEU A 123 10.76 -30.56 10.15
N MET A 124 9.61 -30.74 9.51
CA MET A 124 8.63 -31.78 9.90
C MET A 124 9.20 -33.18 9.72
N ARG A 125 9.90 -33.47 8.63
CA ARG A 125 10.55 -34.75 8.36
C ARG A 125 11.70 -35.00 9.33
N LEU A 126 12.54 -34.01 9.61
CA LEU A 126 13.61 -34.12 10.59
C LEU A 126 13.06 -34.33 12.01
N SER A 127 11.97 -33.67 12.39
CA SER A 127 11.34 -33.89 13.70
C SER A 127 10.68 -35.24 13.88
N SER A 128 10.22 -35.86 12.78
CA SER A 128 9.62 -37.21 12.78
C SER A 128 10.64 -38.32 12.57
N ALA A 129 11.87 -37.99 12.18
CA ALA A 129 12.95 -38.94 12.06
C ALA A 129 13.43 -39.40 13.45
N GLY A 130 13.43 -40.70 13.70
CA GLY A 130 13.95 -41.28 14.96
C GLY A 130 15.47 -41.19 15.09
N ASP A 131 16.04 -41.82 16.12
CA ASP A 131 17.47 -41.79 16.45
C ASP A 131 18.43 -42.25 15.33
N ASN A 132 17.94 -42.79 14.23
CA ASN A 132 18.73 -43.38 13.14
C ASN A 132 18.52 -42.63 11.80
N ILE A 133 18.67 -41.33 11.77
CA ILE A 133 18.49 -40.43 10.60
C ILE A 133 19.36 -40.88 9.40
N LEU A 134 20.57 -41.38 9.65
CA LEU A 134 21.52 -41.76 8.60
C LEU A 134 21.23 -43.10 7.93
N SER A 135 20.33 -43.92 8.47
CA SER A 135 19.96 -45.22 7.89
C SER A 135 18.74 -45.16 6.99
N ASP A 136 18.02 -44.04 6.96
CA ASP A 136 16.86 -43.83 6.08
C ASP A 136 17.31 -43.21 4.75
N SER A 137 17.58 -44.06 3.77
CA SER A 137 18.01 -43.66 2.42
C SER A 137 16.96 -42.75 1.72
N ALA A 138 15.68 -42.99 1.99
CA ALA A 138 14.61 -42.17 1.41
C ALA A 138 14.58 -40.75 1.98
N LEU A 139 14.92 -40.60 3.26
CA LEU A 139 15.06 -39.29 3.89
C LEU A 139 16.25 -38.51 3.32
N VAL A 140 17.39 -39.15 3.15
CA VAL A 140 18.60 -38.53 2.58
C VAL A 140 18.36 -38.08 1.14
N GLU A 141 17.74 -38.91 0.30
CA GLU A 141 17.42 -38.59 -1.09
C GLU A 141 16.45 -37.44 -1.21
N ASN A 142 15.42 -37.36 -0.35
CA ASN A 142 14.49 -36.24 -0.30
C ASN A 142 15.16 -34.95 0.18
N LEU A 143 16.09 -35.03 1.15
CA LEU A 143 16.86 -33.84 1.61
C LEU A 143 17.76 -33.29 0.50
N GLU A 144 18.37 -34.18 -0.27
CA GLU A 144 19.24 -33.79 -1.39
C GLU A 144 18.43 -33.15 -2.52
N HIS A 145 17.27 -33.72 -2.84
CA HIS A 145 16.32 -33.10 -3.80
C HIS A 145 15.81 -31.73 -3.33
N THR A 146 15.44 -31.60 -2.05
CA THR A 146 14.99 -30.33 -1.48
C THR A 146 16.10 -29.27 -1.53
N LYS A 147 17.33 -29.64 -1.21
CA LYS A 147 18.51 -28.78 -1.32
C LYS A 147 18.77 -28.33 -2.75
N GLN A 148 18.67 -29.23 -3.72
CA GLN A 148 18.82 -28.90 -5.14
C GLN A 148 17.74 -27.93 -5.61
N THR A 149 16.48 -28.22 -5.28
CA THR A 149 15.34 -27.34 -5.61
C THR A 149 15.47 -25.96 -4.98
N ALA A 150 15.90 -25.88 -3.73
CA ALA A 150 16.14 -24.60 -3.05
C ALA A 150 17.26 -23.79 -3.75
N ALA A 151 18.35 -24.43 -4.15
CA ALA A 151 19.44 -23.77 -4.88
C ALA A 151 18.98 -23.25 -6.25
N ASP A 152 18.19 -24.00 -7.00
CA ASP A 152 17.62 -23.58 -8.28
C ASP A 152 16.67 -22.39 -8.14
N ILE A 153 15.86 -22.38 -7.08
CA ILE A 153 14.97 -21.26 -6.75
C ILE A 153 15.79 -20.02 -6.39
N GLU A 154 16.87 -20.16 -5.62
CA GLU A 154 17.73 -19.04 -5.25
C GLU A 154 18.37 -18.37 -6.47
N ILE A 155 18.80 -19.15 -7.44
CA ILE A 155 19.31 -18.64 -8.73
C ILE A 155 18.22 -17.85 -9.45
N LYS A 156 17.02 -18.40 -9.61
CA LYS A 156 15.88 -17.73 -10.26
C LYS A 156 15.47 -16.44 -9.54
N VAL A 157 15.48 -16.43 -8.21
CA VAL A 157 15.20 -15.23 -7.42
C VAL A 157 16.25 -14.15 -7.65
N THR A 158 17.53 -14.51 -7.78
CA THR A 158 18.59 -13.53 -8.05
C THR A 158 18.50 -12.97 -9.47
N GLU A 159 18.14 -13.77 -10.46
CA GLU A 159 17.88 -13.30 -11.82
C GLU A 159 16.64 -12.39 -11.88
N ALA A 160 15.54 -12.79 -11.26
CA ALA A 160 14.33 -11.97 -11.17
C ALA A 160 14.59 -10.62 -10.48
N LYS A 161 15.44 -10.58 -9.45
CA LYS A 161 15.86 -9.32 -8.81
C LYS A 161 16.64 -8.40 -9.75
N LYS A 162 17.53 -8.93 -10.57
CA LYS A 162 18.29 -8.15 -11.55
C LYS A 162 17.35 -7.54 -12.59
N THR A 163 16.46 -8.34 -13.18
CA THR A 163 15.49 -7.86 -14.16
C THR A 163 14.53 -6.83 -13.53
N SER A 164 14.07 -7.04 -12.30
CA SER A 164 13.25 -6.06 -11.57
C SER A 164 13.98 -4.73 -11.38
N PHE A 165 15.26 -4.76 -11.08
CA PHE A 165 16.08 -3.55 -10.93
C PHE A 165 16.21 -2.76 -12.24
N GLU A 166 16.35 -3.43 -13.38
CA GLU A 166 16.40 -2.78 -14.69
C GLU A 166 15.05 -2.13 -15.06
N ILE A 167 13.94 -2.82 -14.76
CA ILE A 167 12.60 -2.27 -14.95
C ILE A 167 12.38 -1.06 -14.02
N ASP A 168 12.78 -1.14 -12.75
CA ASP A 168 12.67 -0.02 -11.82
C ASP A 168 13.49 1.19 -12.30
N LYS A 169 14.65 0.96 -12.85
CA LYS A 169 15.48 2.01 -13.44
C LYS A 169 14.82 2.69 -14.63
N ALA A 170 14.12 1.92 -15.48
CA ALA A 170 13.35 2.48 -16.60
C ALA A 170 12.14 3.29 -16.11
N ARG A 171 11.48 2.86 -15.03
CA ARG A 171 10.36 3.58 -14.39
C ARG A 171 10.81 4.91 -13.77
N GLU A 172 12.01 4.95 -13.20
CA GLU A 172 12.54 6.16 -12.54
C GLU A 172 12.63 7.38 -13.49
N PHE A 173 12.69 7.20 -14.79
CA PHE A 173 12.63 8.32 -15.74
C PHE A 173 11.31 9.10 -15.67
N TYR A 174 10.21 8.45 -15.27
CA TYR A 174 8.89 9.08 -15.12
C TYR A 174 8.66 9.68 -13.73
N ARG A 175 9.59 9.48 -12.79
CA ARG A 175 9.47 10.00 -11.40
C ARG A 175 9.24 11.51 -11.32
N PRO A 176 9.90 12.38 -12.12
CA PRO A 176 9.64 13.83 -12.07
C PRO A 176 8.17 14.19 -12.32
N THR A 177 7.49 13.49 -13.23
CA THR A 177 6.06 13.69 -13.51
C THR A 177 5.20 13.29 -12.31
N ALA A 178 5.48 12.15 -11.70
CA ALA A 178 4.76 11.68 -10.52
C ALA A 178 4.99 12.58 -9.31
N ALA A 179 6.22 13.03 -9.09
CA ALA A 179 6.57 13.97 -8.04
C ALA A 179 5.82 15.31 -8.21
N ARG A 180 5.77 15.84 -9.44
CA ARG A 180 5.01 17.04 -9.78
C ARG A 180 3.52 16.85 -9.48
N ALA A 181 2.93 15.75 -9.93
CA ALA A 181 1.53 15.44 -9.71
C ALA A 181 1.19 15.28 -8.22
N SER A 182 2.07 14.66 -7.44
CA SER A 182 1.93 14.55 -5.98
C SER A 182 1.91 15.93 -5.32
N VAL A 183 2.82 16.84 -5.68
CA VAL A 183 2.82 18.22 -5.17
C VAL A 183 1.52 18.93 -5.51
N LEU A 184 1.05 18.82 -6.74
CA LEU A 184 -0.19 19.45 -7.19
C LEU A 184 -1.40 18.96 -6.37
N TYR A 185 -1.48 17.66 -6.10
CA TYR A 185 -2.53 17.11 -5.24
C TYR A 185 -2.51 17.71 -3.83
N PHE A 186 -1.34 17.83 -3.21
CA PHE A 186 -1.24 18.42 -1.86
C PHE A 186 -1.56 19.90 -1.85
N ILE A 187 -1.24 20.66 -2.91
CA ILE A 187 -1.69 22.05 -3.06
C ILE A 187 -3.22 22.10 -3.09
N LEU A 188 -3.87 21.23 -3.88
CA LEU A 188 -5.33 21.12 -3.95
C LEU A 188 -5.94 20.75 -2.60
N ASN A 189 -5.36 19.76 -1.95
CA ASN A 189 -5.81 19.29 -0.64
C ASN A 189 -5.72 20.40 0.42
N ASP A 190 -4.72 21.27 0.34
CA ASP A 190 -4.51 22.37 1.28
C ASP A 190 -5.45 23.58 1.07
N LEU A 191 -6.19 23.62 -0.03
CA LEU A 191 -7.15 24.71 -0.30
C LEU A 191 -8.27 24.80 0.74
N TYR A 192 -8.61 23.70 1.43
CA TYR A 192 -9.57 23.76 2.54
C TYR A 192 -9.15 24.69 3.68
N LYS A 193 -7.85 24.97 3.83
CA LYS A 193 -7.31 25.91 4.80
C LYS A 193 -7.66 27.37 4.47
N ILE A 194 -7.91 27.66 3.18
CA ILE A 194 -8.37 28.98 2.72
C ILE A 194 -9.87 29.10 2.94
N ASN A 195 -10.63 28.10 2.46
CA ASN A 195 -12.06 28.05 2.64
C ASN A 195 -12.51 26.58 2.76
N PRO A 196 -13.26 26.23 3.83
CA PRO A 196 -13.74 24.85 4.06
C PRO A 196 -14.62 24.26 2.94
N ILE A 197 -15.14 25.10 2.05
CA ILE A 197 -15.93 24.66 0.89
C ILE A 197 -15.07 23.94 -0.17
N TYR A 198 -13.74 24.20 -0.19
CA TYR A 198 -12.82 23.60 -1.14
C TYR A 198 -12.40 22.22 -0.68
N GLN A 199 -13.17 21.21 -1.07
CA GLN A 199 -12.89 19.82 -0.75
C GLN A 199 -12.59 19.04 -2.02
N PHE A 200 -11.31 18.83 -2.29
CA PHE A 200 -10.82 18.06 -3.43
C PHE A 200 -10.48 16.63 -2.99
N SER A 201 -11.18 15.65 -3.57
CA SER A 201 -10.88 14.24 -3.29
C SER A 201 -9.75 13.72 -4.17
N LEU A 202 -9.00 12.74 -3.67
CA LEU A 202 -7.99 12.02 -4.46
C LEU A 202 -8.60 11.38 -5.71
N LYS A 203 -9.84 10.88 -5.61
CA LYS A 203 -10.56 10.29 -6.76
C LYS A 203 -10.81 11.32 -7.87
N ALA A 204 -11.22 12.54 -7.53
CA ALA A 204 -11.41 13.61 -8.51
C ALA A 204 -10.08 14.02 -9.15
N PHE A 205 -9.00 14.11 -8.35
CA PHE A 205 -7.66 14.37 -8.85
C PHE A 205 -7.19 13.27 -9.82
N SER A 206 -7.36 12.00 -9.49
CA SER A 206 -6.98 10.86 -10.36
C SER A 206 -7.65 10.94 -11.72
N VAL A 207 -8.94 11.34 -11.79
CA VAL A 207 -9.63 11.55 -13.07
C VAL A 207 -8.97 12.63 -13.90
N VAL A 208 -8.63 13.79 -13.29
CA VAL A 208 -7.96 14.89 -13.99
C VAL A 208 -6.56 14.47 -14.45
N PHE A 209 -5.87 13.69 -13.64
CA PHE A 209 -4.56 13.15 -13.94
C PHE A 209 -4.57 12.23 -15.16
N HIS A 210 -5.53 11.28 -15.24
CA HIS A 210 -5.68 10.40 -16.40
C HIS A 210 -6.02 11.17 -17.68
N VAL A 211 -6.93 12.14 -17.60
CA VAL A 211 -7.27 13.02 -18.73
C VAL A 211 -6.03 13.81 -19.20
N ALA A 212 -5.17 14.23 -18.27
CA ALA A 212 -3.94 14.93 -18.62
C ALA A 212 -2.94 14.01 -19.34
N ILE A 213 -2.80 12.76 -18.89
CA ILE A 213 -1.93 11.78 -19.55
C ILE A 213 -2.38 11.50 -21.00
N GLU A 214 -3.70 11.35 -21.19
CA GLU A 214 -4.29 11.12 -22.54
C GLU A 214 -4.11 12.31 -23.49
N ARG A 215 -4.14 13.55 -22.94
CA ARG A 215 -4.01 14.79 -23.72
C ARG A 215 -2.57 15.19 -24.02
N ALA A 216 -1.62 14.69 -23.24
CA ALA A 216 -0.23 15.05 -23.38
C ALA A 216 0.33 14.58 -24.74
N GLU A 217 1.07 15.44 -25.42
CA GLU A 217 1.67 15.14 -26.71
C GLU A 217 2.64 13.95 -26.60
N GLN A 218 2.53 13.02 -27.52
CA GLN A 218 3.42 11.88 -27.63
C GLN A 218 4.79 12.34 -28.13
N ALA A 219 5.86 11.75 -27.61
CA ALA A 219 7.22 12.00 -28.05
C ALA A 219 8.01 10.70 -28.12
N GLU A 220 8.95 10.59 -29.06
CA GLU A 220 9.82 9.41 -29.19
C GLU A 220 10.87 9.37 -28.07
N GLU A 221 11.36 10.54 -27.66
CA GLU A 221 12.33 10.63 -26.56
C GLU A 221 11.62 10.67 -25.20
N VAL A 222 12.04 9.79 -24.28
CA VAL A 222 11.45 9.68 -22.93
C VAL A 222 11.52 10.99 -22.16
N LYS A 223 12.62 11.76 -22.31
CA LYS A 223 12.76 13.04 -21.61
C LYS A 223 11.76 14.07 -22.09
N GLU A 224 11.57 14.18 -23.39
CA GLU A 224 10.58 15.08 -23.98
C GLU A 224 9.17 14.66 -23.58
N ARG A 225 8.88 13.36 -23.62
CA ARG A 225 7.60 12.83 -23.16
C ARG A 225 7.31 13.16 -21.70
N VAL A 226 8.29 13.03 -20.81
CA VAL A 226 8.19 13.39 -19.39
C VAL A 226 7.90 14.88 -19.20
N ASN A 227 8.52 15.75 -19.99
CA ASN A 227 8.27 17.18 -19.96
C ASN A 227 6.84 17.49 -20.42
N ASN A 228 6.41 16.94 -21.56
CA ASN A 228 5.05 17.12 -22.09
C ASN A 228 3.99 16.64 -21.08
N LEU A 229 4.21 15.49 -20.45
CA LEU A 229 3.34 14.98 -19.39
C LEU A 229 3.28 15.95 -18.20
N THR A 230 4.42 16.42 -17.73
CA THR A 230 4.54 17.32 -16.57
C THR A 230 3.81 18.64 -16.81
N ASP A 231 3.98 19.23 -18.00
CA ASP A 231 3.34 20.49 -18.37
C ASP A 231 1.84 20.30 -18.55
N CYS A 232 1.42 19.25 -19.24
CA CYS A 232 0.01 18.95 -19.45
C CYS A 232 -0.72 18.70 -18.13
N ILE A 233 -0.15 17.92 -17.20
CA ILE A 233 -0.72 17.66 -15.89
C ILE A 233 -0.84 18.96 -15.10
N THR A 234 0.21 19.78 -15.08
CA THR A 234 0.19 21.07 -14.38
C THR A 234 -0.92 21.96 -14.93
N TYR A 235 -1.05 22.06 -16.26
CA TYR A 235 -2.07 22.86 -16.91
C TYR A 235 -3.50 22.35 -16.66
N CYS A 236 -3.73 21.04 -16.80
CA CYS A 236 -5.04 20.44 -16.59
C CYS A 236 -5.51 20.60 -15.13
N VAL A 237 -4.61 20.40 -14.17
CA VAL A 237 -4.91 20.59 -12.74
C VAL A 237 -5.20 22.07 -12.46
N PHE A 238 -4.40 22.99 -12.97
CA PHE A 238 -4.64 24.42 -12.85
C PHE A 238 -6.02 24.82 -13.41
N GLN A 239 -6.32 24.37 -14.63
CA GLN A 239 -7.59 24.68 -15.30
C GLN A 239 -8.79 24.09 -14.56
N TYR A 240 -8.70 22.88 -14.06
CA TYR A 240 -9.75 22.23 -13.28
C TYR A 240 -10.02 22.99 -11.99
N THR A 241 -8.96 23.34 -11.26
CA THR A 241 -9.06 23.97 -9.95
C THR A 241 -9.60 25.40 -10.05
N THR A 242 -9.05 26.20 -10.96
CA THR A 242 -9.45 27.60 -11.12
C THR A 242 -10.91 27.78 -11.50
N ARG A 243 -11.52 26.77 -12.15
CA ARG A 243 -12.98 26.79 -12.44
C ARG A 243 -13.85 26.59 -11.21
N GLY A 244 -13.32 25.92 -10.18
CA GLY A 244 -14.03 25.65 -8.93
C GLY A 244 -13.78 26.67 -7.82
N LEU A 245 -12.84 27.61 -8.00
CA LEU A 245 -12.49 28.61 -7.00
C LEU A 245 -13.25 29.93 -7.17
N PHE A 246 -13.54 30.59 -6.06
CA PHE A 246 -14.00 31.99 -6.08
C PHE A 246 -12.91 32.91 -6.66
N GLU A 247 -13.32 34.00 -7.30
CA GLU A 247 -12.39 34.94 -7.95
C GLU A 247 -11.31 35.49 -7.01
N CYS A 248 -11.70 35.82 -5.77
CA CYS A 248 -10.77 36.32 -4.75
C CYS A 248 -9.66 35.31 -4.37
N ASP A 249 -9.94 34.02 -4.47
CA ASP A 249 -9.03 32.96 -4.01
C ASP A 249 -8.11 32.46 -5.12
N LYS A 250 -8.44 32.73 -6.40
CA LYS A 250 -7.64 32.30 -7.55
C LYS A 250 -6.19 32.79 -7.49
N LEU A 251 -5.98 34.03 -7.05
CA LEU A 251 -4.65 34.60 -6.93
C LEU A 251 -3.80 33.85 -5.87
N ILE A 252 -4.42 33.49 -4.74
CA ILE A 252 -3.75 32.76 -3.66
C ILE A 252 -3.34 31.38 -4.17
N PHE A 253 -4.24 30.68 -4.85
CA PHE A 253 -3.94 29.37 -5.46
C PHE A 253 -2.81 29.47 -6.49
N THR A 254 -2.85 30.45 -7.39
CA THR A 254 -1.80 30.67 -8.40
C THR A 254 -0.45 30.96 -7.75
N ALA A 255 -0.43 31.76 -6.69
CA ALA A 255 0.77 32.04 -5.92
C ALA A 255 1.32 30.76 -5.23
N GLN A 256 0.45 29.96 -4.61
CA GLN A 256 0.88 28.67 -4.04
C GLN A 256 1.48 27.73 -5.08
N MET A 257 0.87 27.64 -6.27
CA MET A 257 1.44 26.87 -7.36
C MET A 257 2.82 27.40 -7.78
N ALA A 258 2.96 28.71 -7.94
CA ALA A 258 4.22 29.32 -8.34
C ALA A 258 5.36 29.09 -7.32
N PHE A 259 5.04 29.05 -6.03
CA PHE A 259 6.04 28.82 -4.98
C PHE A 259 6.37 27.35 -4.74
N GLN A 260 5.39 26.46 -4.86
CA GLN A 260 5.58 25.04 -4.53
C GLN A 260 5.95 24.18 -5.73
N VAL A 261 5.65 24.67 -6.93
CA VAL A 261 6.01 24.05 -8.20
C VAL A 261 7.29 24.73 -8.69
N PRO A 262 8.49 24.18 -8.41
CA PRO A 262 9.71 24.80 -8.90
C PRO A 262 9.67 24.81 -10.43
N CYS A 263 9.79 26.01 -11.01
CA CYS A 263 10.09 26.16 -12.42
C CYS A 263 11.52 25.62 -12.65
N TRP A 264 11.61 24.44 -13.22
CA TRP A 264 12.88 24.02 -13.82
C TRP A 264 13.05 24.83 -15.10
N LEU A 265 13.75 25.96 -14.96
CA LEU A 265 14.36 26.67 -16.08
C LEU A 265 15.60 25.92 -16.55
#